data_908f7ae37d41ad2333a48f1f50cf2519
#
_entry.id   908f7ae37d41ad2333a48f1f50cf2519
#
_cell.length_a   1.000
_cell.length_b   1.000
_cell.length_c   1.000
_cell.angle_alpha   90.00
_cell.angle_beta   90.00
_cell.angle_gamma   90.00
#
_symmetry.space_group_name_H-M   'P 1'
#
loop_
_entity.id
_entity.type
_entity.pdbx_description
1 polymer ?
#
loop_
_entity_poly.entity_id
_entity_poly.type
_entity_poly.pdbx_seq_one_letter_code
_entity_poly.pdbx_strand_id
1 'polypeptide(L)'
;MSKRETLEIRSSSDIVHVRQQVRTWAIAMGFGLVDQTKIVTAASELARNTVDYGKGGTVTLETLQLGNRKGLRLIFEDKGPGIPDLELAMTDGYT
;
A
#
# COMPACT_ATOMS: atom_id res chain seq x y z
N MET A 1 -4.27 8.88 -16.38
CA MET A 1 -5.19 7.76 -16.26
C MET A 1 -5.05 7.13 -14.89
N SER A 2 -6.15 6.90 -14.19
CA SER A 2 -6.09 6.33 -12.85
C SER A 2 -6.07 4.80 -12.93
N LYS A 3 -5.41 4.19 -11.96
CA LYS A 3 -5.29 2.75 -11.85
C LYS A 3 -5.58 2.33 -10.42
N ARG A 4 -6.23 1.19 -10.26
CA ARG A 4 -6.66 0.73 -8.96
C ARG A 4 -6.65 -0.79 -8.91
N GLU A 5 -6.19 -1.35 -7.80
CA GLU A 5 -6.14 -2.79 -7.60
C GLU A 5 -6.36 -3.11 -6.13
N THR A 6 -7.17 -4.13 -5.85
CA THR A 6 -7.42 -4.57 -4.48
C THR A 6 -6.82 -5.95 -4.27
N LEU A 7 -6.07 -6.12 -3.20
CA LEU A 7 -5.40 -7.38 -2.84
C LEU A 7 -5.92 -7.87 -1.50
N GLU A 8 -6.11 -9.18 -1.38
CA GLU A 8 -6.50 -9.77 -0.10
C GLU A 8 -5.27 -9.95 0.78
N ILE A 9 -5.47 -9.82 2.09
CA ILE A 9 -4.42 -9.98 3.09
C ILE A 9 -4.95 -10.95 4.15
N ARG A 10 -4.53 -12.22 4.06
CA ARG A 10 -4.99 -13.26 4.98
C ARG A 10 -3.86 -14.00 5.67
N SER A 11 -2.69 -14.04 5.04
CA SER A 11 -1.58 -14.87 5.52
C SER A 11 -0.26 -14.20 5.24
N SER A 12 0.81 -14.81 5.75
CA SER A 12 2.16 -14.30 5.52
C SER A 12 2.53 -14.23 4.04
N SER A 13 2.06 -15.18 3.25
CA SER A 13 2.35 -15.14 1.81
C SER A 13 1.67 -13.97 1.13
N ASP A 14 0.50 -13.55 1.63
CA ASP A 14 -0.16 -12.36 1.11
C ASP A 14 0.63 -11.10 1.43
N ILE A 15 1.28 -11.05 2.60
CA ILE A 15 2.13 -9.91 2.96
C ILE A 15 3.27 -9.76 1.95
N VAL A 16 3.89 -10.88 1.57
CA VAL A 16 4.95 -10.86 0.55
C VAL A 16 4.42 -10.33 -0.77
N HIS A 17 3.22 -10.78 -1.17
CA HIS A 17 2.60 -10.33 -2.40
C HIS A 17 2.31 -8.82 -2.38
N VAL A 18 1.79 -8.33 -1.26
CA VAL A 18 1.52 -6.89 -1.11
C VAL A 18 2.82 -6.09 -1.26
N ARG A 19 3.90 -6.54 -0.61
CA ARG A 19 5.20 -5.86 -0.73
C ARG A 19 5.68 -5.80 -2.17
N GLN A 20 5.55 -6.90 -2.90
CA GLN A 20 5.98 -6.95 -4.30
C GLN A 20 5.15 -6.02 -5.16
N GLN A 21 3.85 -6.01 -4.97
CA GLN A 21 2.96 -5.16 -5.75
C GLN A 21 3.17 -3.68 -5.44
N VAL A 22 3.33 -3.33 -4.17
CA VAL A 22 3.60 -1.94 -3.80
C VAL A 22 4.90 -1.46 -4.42
N ARG A 23 5.94 -2.30 -4.41
CA ARG A 23 7.22 -1.94 -5.03
C ARG A 23 7.06 -1.75 -6.54
N THR A 24 6.36 -2.67 -7.20
CA THR A 24 6.12 -2.59 -8.63
C THR A 24 5.41 -1.29 -9.00
N TRP A 25 4.38 -0.95 -8.25
CA TRP A 25 3.64 0.28 -8.51
C TRP A 25 4.50 1.52 -8.25
N ALA A 26 5.30 1.50 -7.18
CA ALA A 26 6.17 2.63 -6.85
C ALA A 26 7.20 2.86 -7.95
N ILE A 27 7.79 1.78 -8.47
CA ILE A 27 8.75 1.88 -9.58
C ILE A 27 8.05 2.44 -10.82
N ALA A 28 6.89 1.92 -11.15
CA ALA A 28 6.14 2.36 -12.33
C ALA A 28 5.75 3.84 -12.23
N MET A 29 5.57 4.34 -11.03
CA MET A 29 5.22 5.74 -10.80
C MET A 29 6.42 6.67 -10.73
N GLY A 30 7.63 6.13 -10.84
CA GLY A 30 8.83 6.93 -10.85
C GLY A 30 9.43 7.23 -9.49
N PHE A 31 9.01 6.51 -8.47
CA PHE A 31 9.56 6.72 -7.12
C PHE A 31 11.05 6.35 -7.09
N GLY A 32 11.86 7.18 -6.44
CA GLY A 32 13.24 6.86 -6.19
C GLY A 32 13.38 5.73 -5.17
N LEU A 33 14.61 5.20 -5.05
CA LEU A 33 14.84 4.04 -4.20
C LEU A 33 14.46 4.28 -2.74
N VAL A 34 14.74 5.46 -2.22
CA VAL A 34 14.41 5.78 -0.82
C VAL A 34 12.91 5.77 -0.61
N ASP A 35 12.16 6.41 -1.51
CA ASP A 35 10.70 6.46 -1.40
C ASP A 35 10.09 5.09 -1.59
N GLN A 36 10.63 4.28 -2.51
CA GLN A 36 10.19 2.90 -2.67
C GLN A 36 10.32 2.13 -1.36
N THR A 37 11.47 2.26 -0.73
CA THR A 37 11.74 1.56 0.53
C THR A 37 10.80 2.00 1.63
N LYS A 38 10.56 3.30 1.73
CA LYS A 38 9.66 3.83 2.77
C LYS A 38 8.24 3.29 2.62
N ILE A 39 7.69 3.33 1.41
CA ILE A 39 6.31 2.90 1.22
C ILE A 39 6.17 1.39 1.34
N VAL A 40 7.16 0.63 0.87
CA VAL A 40 7.13 -0.83 1.00
C VAL A 40 7.22 -1.25 2.47
N THR A 41 8.10 -0.60 3.24
CA THR A 41 8.24 -0.90 4.66
C THR A 41 6.94 -0.61 5.41
N ALA A 42 6.35 0.57 5.18
CA ALA A 42 5.10 0.93 5.84
C ALA A 42 3.97 -0.02 5.44
N ALA A 43 3.88 -0.36 4.16
CA ALA A 43 2.86 -1.28 3.68
C ALA A 43 3.00 -2.66 4.30
N SER A 44 4.25 -3.13 4.46
CA SER A 44 4.52 -4.43 5.08
C SER A 44 4.04 -4.46 6.53
N GLU A 45 4.29 -3.40 7.27
CA GLU A 45 3.89 -3.33 8.66
C GLU A 45 2.38 -3.31 8.82
N LEU A 46 1.69 -2.52 7.97
CA LEU A 46 0.24 -2.46 8.01
C LEU A 46 -0.39 -3.78 7.58
N ALA A 47 0.18 -4.44 6.58
CA ALA A 47 -0.31 -5.75 6.14
C ALA A 47 -0.13 -6.78 7.25
N ARG A 48 1.01 -6.76 7.93
CA ARG A 48 1.25 -7.68 9.04
C ARG A 48 0.25 -7.45 10.17
N ASN A 49 -0.02 -6.20 10.49
CA ASN A 49 -1.02 -5.88 11.51
C ASN A 49 -2.40 -6.40 11.12
N THR A 50 -2.75 -6.31 9.85
CA THR A 50 -4.02 -6.82 9.34
C THR A 50 -4.13 -8.33 9.57
N VAL A 51 -3.05 -9.07 9.32
CA VAL A 51 -3.03 -10.53 9.54
C VAL A 51 -3.05 -10.86 11.02
N ASP A 52 -2.20 -10.20 11.81
CA ASP A 52 -1.99 -10.59 13.21
C ASP A 52 -3.14 -10.18 14.12
N TYR A 53 -3.76 -9.05 13.87
CA TYR A 53 -4.74 -8.49 14.79
C TYR A 53 -6.14 -8.35 14.19
N GLY A 54 -6.25 -8.33 12.87
CA GLY A 54 -7.49 -8.04 12.20
C GLY A 54 -8.22 -9.23 11.61
N LYS A 55 -7.69 -10.42 11.71
CA LYS A 55 -8.28 -11.60 11.07
C LYS A 55 -8.33 -11.50 9.55
N GLY A 56 -7.43 -10.72 8.98
CA GLY A 56 -7.37 -10.51 7.55
C GLY A 56 -8.15 -9.28 7.11
N GLY A 57 -7.98 -8.93 5.87
CA GLY A 57 -8.60 -7.76 5.26
C GLY A 57 -8.13 -7.59 3.84
N THR A 58 -8.13 -6.34 3.38
CA THR A 58 -7.68 -6.01 2.03
C THR A 58 -6.83 -4.75 2.04
N VAL A 59 -6.04 -4.61 0.98
CA VAL A 59 -5.40 -3.33 0.66
C VAL A 59 -5.76 -2.96 -0.76
N THR A 60 -6.17 -1.71 -0.98
CA THR A 60 -6.43 -1.19 -2.31
C THR A 60 -5.30 -0.22 -2.66
N LEU A 61 -4.67 -0.47 -3.80
CA LEU A 61 -3.64 0.41 -4.35
C LEU A 61 -4.26 1.30 -5.40
N GLU A 62 -4.03 2.60 -5.31
CA GLU A 62 -4.56 3.57 -6.27
C GLU A 62 -3.50 4.55 -6.68
N THR A 63 -3.55 4.97 -7.94
CA THR A 63 -2.73 6.09 -8.39
C THR A 63 -3.43 7.39 -8.04
N LEU A 64 -2.64 8.39 -7.68
CA LEU A 64 -3.13 9.74 -7.40
C LEU A 64 -2.50 10.70 -8.39
N GLN A 65 -3.25 11.76 -8.73
CA GLN A 65 -2.74 12.83 -9.56
C GLN A 65 -3.03 14.13 -8.81
N LEU A 66 -1.98 14.77 -8.33
CA LEU A 66 -2.08 16.00 -7.57
C LEU A 66 -1.34 17.10 -8.35
N GLY A 67 -2.06 17.79 -9.22
CA GLY A 67 -1.43 18.74 -10.11
C GLY A 67 -0.46 18.03 -11.05
N ASN A 68 0.81 18.40 -10.98
CA ASN A 68 1.86 17.78 -11.80
C ASN A 68 2.52 16.58 -11.12
N ARG A 69 2.06 16.24 -9.93
CA ARG A 69 2.66 15.12 -9.18
C ARG A 69 1.84 13.87 -9.29
N LYS A 70 2.52 12.77 -9.36
CA LYS A 70 1.91 11.44 -9.27
C LYS A 70 2.12 10.90 -7.87
N GLY A 71 1.14 10.20 -7.36
CA GLY A 71 1.22 9.60 -6.05
C GLY A 71 0.62 8.22 -6.02
N LEU A 72 0.88 7.53 -4.93
CA LEU A 72 0.37 6.19 -4.66
C LEU A 72 -0.37 6.23 -3.34
N ARG A 73 -1.59 5.72 -3.33
CA ARG A 73 -2.40 5.62 -2.13
C ARG A 73 -2.72 4.17 -1.84
N LEU A 74 -2.55 3.77 -0.59
CA LEU A 74 -2.86 2.44 -0.12
C LEU A 74 -3.95 2.56 0.94
N ILE A 75 -5.03 1.83 0.77
CA ILE A 75 -6.15 1.84 1.72
C ILE A 75 -6.26 0.44 2.30
N PHE A 76 -5.97 0.33 3.60
CA PHE A 76 -6.04 -0.94 4.31
C PHE A 76 -7.37 -1.03 5.03
N GLU A 77 -8.14 -2.07 4.72
CA GLU A 77 -9.44 -2.30 5.33
C GLU A 77 -9.41 -3.65 6.04
N ASP A 78 -9.80 -3.64 7.29
CA ASP A 78 -9.80 -4.81 8.13
C ASP A 78 -11.20 -5.40 8.22
N LYS A 79 -11.30 -6.73 8.23
CA LYS A 79 -12.59 -7.40 8.33
C LYS A 79 -13.02 -7.68 9.77
N GLY A 80 -12.10 -7.55 10.71
CA GLY A 80 -12.40 -7.78 12.12
C GLY A 80 -12.83 -6.50 12.82
N PRO A 81 -13.47 -6.64 13.97
CA PRO A 81 -13.81 -5.46 14.77
C PRO A 81 -12.57 -4.95 15.50
N GLY A 82 -12.43 -3.65 15.57
CA GLY A 82 -11.43 -3.05 16.43
C GLY A 82 -10.20 -2.46 15.76
N ILE A 83 -9.99 -2.73 14.47
CA ILE A 83 -8.90 -2.07 13.75
C ILE A 83 -9.52 -1.12 12.74
N PRO A 84 -9.30 0.20 12.88
CA PRO A 84 -9.86 1.15 11.92
C PRO A 84 -9.16 1.04 10.57
N ASP A 85 -9.85 1.42 9.52
CA ASP A 85 -9.27 1.48 8.20
C ASP A 85 -8.14 2.51 8.20
N LEU A 86 -7.04 2.19 7.53
CA LEU A 86 -5.88 3.05 7.47
C LEU A 86 -5.55 3.40 6.04
N GLU A 87 -5.15 4.65 5.84
CA GLU A 87 -4.74 5.13 4.53
C GLU A 87 -3.30 5.61 4.59
N LEU A 88 -2.52 5.19 3.61
CA LEU A 88 -1.14 5.62 3.45
C LEU A 88 -1.00 6.20 2.06
N ALA A 89 -0.50 7.43 1.96
CA ALA A 89 -0.34 8.09 0.67
C ALA A 89 1.04 8.72 0.58
N MET A 90 1.63 8.64 -0.60
CA MET A 90 2.94 9.20 -0.85
C MET A 90 3.00 9.74 -2.27
N THR A 91 3.55 10.93 -2.45
CA THR A 91 3.80 11.48 -3.77
C THR A 91 5.26 11.28 -4.16
N ASP A 92 5.49 11.19 -5.48
CA ASP A 92 6.83 10.91 -5.98
C ASP A 92 7.78 12.08 -5.87
N GLY A 93 9.06 11.74 -5.85
CA GLY A 93 10.14 12.60 -6.26
C GLY A 93 10.27 14.00 -5.68
N TYR A 94 9.60 14.30 -4.66
CA TYR A 94 9.69 15.60 -4.11
C TYR A 94 10.83 15.71 -3.10
N THR A 95 11.65 16.65 -3.28
CA THR A 95 12.70 16.96 -2.32
C THR A 95 12.53 18.38 -1.83
#